data_c9e1fc707e3b4e2bb2318a9f2ba22195
#
_entry.id   c9e1fc707e3b4e2bb2318a9f2ba22195
#
_cell.length_a   1.000
_cell.length_b   1.000
_cell.length_c   1.000
_cell.angle_alpha   90.00
_cell.angle_beta   90.00
_cell.angle_gamma   90.00
#
_symmetry.space_group_name_H-M   'P 1'
#
loop_
_entity.id
_entity.type
_entity.pdbx_description
1 polymer ?
#
loop_
_entity_poly.entity_id
_entity_poly.type
_entity_poly.pdbx_seq_one_letter_code
_entity_poly.pdbx_strand_id
1 'polypeptide(L)'
;MPSTFEAFYDQLQAGLNMGLAGIPWWTTDIGGFMTDDVNDPDFQQLLIRWYEFAVYSAVFRMHGDRGPHNIPPLDDRDFGGGYLYTGQSNELWSYGEENYRIMKKYYDIRISMHDYIKQLYDEASENGSPLIRTMFYEFPDDKKCWELQDQYMFGSEYLVAPIFHLNEFEREVYLPEGRWEDTRDGKVYEGGQTIRAAAPIDSIPVFKKMA
;
A
#
# COMPACT_ATOMS: atom_id res chain seq x y z
N MET A 1 -11.41 0.76 -11.30
CA MET A 1 -10.00 1.14 -11.14
C MET A 1 -9.15 0.11 -11.88
N PRO A 2 -8.31 0.51 -12.83
CA PRO A 2 -7.47 -0.42 -13.57
C PRO A 2 -6.36 -1.01 -12.70
N SER A 3 -5.86 -2.18 -13.11
CA SER A 3 -4.72 -2.86 -12.48
C SER A 3 -3.42 -2.39 -13.13
N THR A 4 -2.96 -1.18 -12.76
CA THR A 4 -1.73 -0.58 -13.27
C THR A 4 -0.94 0.10 -12.14
N PHE A 5 0.37 0.24 -12.31
CA PHE A 5 1.23 0.97 -11.37
C PHE A 5 0.86 2.46 -11.28
N GLU A 6 0.40 3.08 -12.38
CA GLU A 6 -0.10 4.44 -12.39
C GLU A 6 -1.35 4.57 -11.48
N ALA A 7 -2.34 3.68 -11.64
CA ALA A 7 -3.50 3.67 -10.77
C ALA A 7 -3.12 3.42 -9.30
N PHE A 8 -2.12 2.58 -9.04
CA PHE A 8 -1.61 2.36 -7.69
C PHE A 8 -1.05 3.64 -7.09
N TYR A 9 -0.20 4.36 -7.83
CA TYR A 9 0.34 5.65 -7.39
C TYR A 9 -0.77 6.68 -7.13
N ASP A 10 -1.74 6.80 -8.05
CA ASP A 10 -2.87 7.71 -7.91
C ASP A 10 -3.71 7.41 -6.67
N GLN A 11 -3.85 6.13 -6.30
CA GLN A 11 -4.57 5.75 -5.08
C GLN A 11 -3.85 6.18 -3.80
N LEU A 12 -2.52 6.16 -3.76
CA LEU A 12 -1.78 6.76 -2.65
C LEU A 12 -2.06 8.26 -2.57
N GLN A 13 -1.95 8.98 -3.71
CA GLN A 13 -2.20 10.42 -3.74
C GLN A 13 -3.63 10.77 -3.31
N ALA A 14 -4.62 10.02 -3.80
CA ALA A 14 -6.02 10.19 -3.41
C ALA A 14 -6.20 9.99 -1.90
N GLY A 15 -5.66 8.91 -1.34
CA GLY A 15 -5.77 8.61 0.10
C GLY A 15 -5.14 9.69 0.98
N LEU A 16 -3.95 10.18 0.62
CA LEU A 16 -3.27 11.26 1.33
C LEU A 16 -4.08 12.57 1.29
N ASN A 17 -4.61 12.93 0.12
CA ASN A 17 -5.47 14.12 -0.03
C ASN A 17 -6.79 13.99 0.73
N MET A 18 -7.39 12.80 0.75
CA MET A 18 -8.61 12.56 1.54
C MET A 18 -8.34 12.71 3.05
N GLY A 19 -7.18 12.24 3.52
CA GLY A 19 -6.73 12.46 4.89
C GLY A 19 -6.66 13.96 5.25
N LEU A 20 -6.06 14.77 4.39
CA LEU A 20 -5.98 16.23 4.55
C LEU A 20 -7.37 16.90 4.51
N ALA A 21 -8.30 16.34 3.75
CA ALA A 21 -9.69 16.82 3.66
C ALA A 21 -10.57 16.40 4.85
N GLY A 22 -10.03 15.71 5.87
CA GLY A 22 -10.74 15.28 7.07
C GLY A 22 -11.42 13.92 6.94
N ILE A 23 -11.05 13.10 5.94
CA ILE A 23 -11.44 11.69 5.84
C ILE A 23 -10.24 10.85 6.30
N PRO A 24 -10.18 10.44 7.57
CA PRO A 24 -8.96 9.95 8.20
C PRO A 24 -8.55 8.54 7.76
N TRP A 25 -9.41 7.79 7.09
CA TRP A 25 -9.16 6.43 6.65
C TRP A 25 -9.58 6.20 5.21
N TRP A 26 -8.75 5.48 4.50
CA TRP A 26 -8.83 5.22 3.07
C TRP A 26 -8.60 3.74 2.80
N THR A 27 -9.15 3.24 1.73
CA THR A 27 -8.87 1.90 1.23
C THR A 27 -8.80 1.88 -0.28
N THR A 28 -8.12 0.88 -0.79
CA THR A 28 -8.03 0.60 -2.22
C THR A 28 -8.34 -0.87 -2.48
N ASP A 29 -8.67 -1.21 -3.70
CA ASP A 29 -8.75 -2.60 -4.13
C ASP A 29 -7.33 -3.07 -4.45
N ILE A 30 -6.77 -3.96 -3.62
CA ILE A 30 -5.39 -4.44 -3.78
C ILE A 30 -5.21 -5.10 -5.15
N GLY A 31 -4.24 -4.58 -5.92
CA GLY A 31 -3.99 -5.02 -7.29
C GLY A 31 -4.91 -4.38 -8.34
N GLY A 32 -5.70 -3.37 -7.96
CA GLY A 32 -6.74 -2.79 -8.80
C GLY A 32 -8.03 -3.60 -8.81
N PHE A 33 -9.12 -3.03 -9.35
CA PHE A 33 -10.41 -3.71 -9.38
C PHE A 33 -10.50 -4.73 -10.51
N MET A 34 -9.99 -4.40 -11.69
CA MET A 34 -10.11 -5.25 -12.88
C MET A 34 -8.74 -5.62 -13.44
N THR A 35 -8.54 -6.90 -13.71
CA THR A 35 -7.43 -7.43 -14.50
C THR A 35 -7.94 -8.43 -15.53
N ASP A 36 -7.27 -8.48 -16.69
CA ASP A 36 -7.62 -9.36 -17.79
C ASP A 36 -7.05 -10.78 -17.62
N ASP A 37 -5.89 -10.90 -17.00
CA ASP A 37 -5.22 -12.18 -16.72
C ASP A 37 -4.49 -12.15 -15.38
N VAL A 38 -4.88 -13.02 -14.47
CA VAL A 38 -4.23 -13.20 -13.16
C VAL A 38 -2.85 -13.87 -13.27
N ASN A 39 -2.56 -14.51 -14.39
CA ASN A 39 -1.28 -15.19 -14.63
C ASN A 39 -0.25 -14.28 -15.32
N ASP A 40 -0.64 -13.05 -15.70
CA ASP A 40 0.29 -12.07 -16.23
C ASP A 40 1.36 -11.73 -15.19
N PRO A 41 2.66 -11.96 -15.47
CA PRO A 41 3.74 -11.66 -14.52
C PRO A 41 3.78 -10.20 -14.07
N ASP A 42 3.43 -9.26 -14.96
CA ASP A 42 3.42 -7.83 -14.65
C ASP A 42 2.28 -7.50 -13.68
N PHE A 43 1.12 -8.10 -13.87
CA PHE A 43 0.02 -8.01 -12.90
C PHE A 43 0.41 -8.64 -11.56
N GLN A 44 1.03 -9.80 -11.54
CA GLN A 44 1.44 -10.45 -10.30
C GLN A 44 2.45 -9.61 -9.52
N GLN A 45 3.38 -8.96 -10.21
CA GLN A 45 4.31 -8.01 -9.58
C GLN A 45 3.56 -6.80 -8.99
N LEU A 46 2.64 -6.21 -9.74
CA LEU A 46 1.77 -5.13 -9.27
C LEU A 46 0.97 -5.55 -8.03
N LEU A 47 0.37 -6.73 -8.06
CA LEU A 47 -0.43 -7.26 -6.96
C LEU A 47 0.40 -7.35 -5.67
N ILE A 48 1.62 -7.88 -5.75
CA ILE A 48 2.53 -7.98 -4.59
C ILE A 48 2.90 -6.59 -4.08
N ARG A 49 3.30 -5.66 -4.94
CA ARG A 49 3.66 -4.29 -4.53
C ARG A 49 2.48 -3.55 -3.88
N TRP A 50 1.29 -3.75 -4.40
CA TRP A 50 0.09 -3.15 -3.82
C TRP A 50 -0.31 -3.81 -2.49
N TYR A 51 -0.09 -5.12 -2.38
CA TYR A 51 -0.35 -5.86 -1.14
C TYR A 51 0.59 -5.41 -0.02
N GLU A 52 1.88 -5.23 -0.32
CA GLU A 52 2.88 -4.67 0.60
C GLU A 52 2.47 -3.30 1.15
N PHE A 53 2.08 -2.38 0.26
CA PHE A 53 1.55 -1.06 0.64
C PHE A 53 0.30 -1.17 1.52
N ALA A 54 -0.64 -2.02 1.14
CA ALA A 54 -1.94 -2.11 1.81
C ALA A 54 -1.83 -2.54 3.28
N VAL A 55 -0.76 -3.23 3.67
CA VAL A 55 -0.47 -3.55 5.07
C VAL A 55 -0.36 -2.29 5.92
N TYR A 56 0.21 -1.22 5.36
CA TYR A 56 0.41 0.07 6.02
C TYR A 56 -0.65 1.10 5.58
N SER A 57 -1.89 0.66 5.47
CA SER A 57 -3.05 1.48 5.15
C SER A 57 -4.14 1.32 6.21
N ALA A 58 -5.16 2.17 6.17
CA ALA A 58 -6.26 2.11 7.13
C ALA A 58 -7.02 0.79 7.01
N VAL A 59 -7.50 0.44 5.82
CA VAL A 59 -8.29 -0.78 5.57
C VAL A 59 -7.54 -1.68 4.61
N PHE A 60 -7.22 -2.88 5.07
CA PHE A 60 -6.53 -3.92 4.31
C PHE A 60 -7.58 -4.85 3.67
N ARG A 61 -7.72 -4.79 2.34
CA ARG A 61 -8.83 -5.44 1.65
C ARG A 61 -8.43 -5.96 0.28
N MET A 62 -8.62 -7.26 0.05
CA MET A 62 -8.60 -7.82 -1.30
C MET A 62 -10.03 -7.77 -1.88
N HIS A 63 -10.17 -7.05 -2.98
CA HIS A 63 -11.42 -6.92 -3.71
C HIS A 63 -11.11 -6.66 -5.17
N GLY A 64 -11.93 -7.19 -6.07
CA GLY A 64 -11.75 -6.97 -7.50
C GLY A 64 -12.34 -8.10 -8.34
N ASP A 65 -12.43 -7.84 -9.62
CA ASP A 65 -12.85 -8.78 -10.64
C ASP A 65 -11.63 -9.28 -11.40
N ARG A 66 -11.39 -10.59 -11.34
CA ARG A 66 -10.16 -11.22 -11.84
C ARG A 66 -10.42 -12.01 -13.11
N GLY A 67 -9.65 -11.69 -14.16
CA GLY A 67 -9.64 -12.43 -15.43
C GLY A 67 -8.54 -13.52 -15.46
N PRO A 68 -8.51 -14.36 -16.51
CA PRO A 68 -9.51 -14.43 -17.55
C PRO A 68 -10.86 -14.96 -17.05
N HIS A 69 -11.94 -14.36 -17.57
CA HIS A 69 -13.30 -14.75 -17.18
C HIS A 69 -13.71 -16.03 -17.90
N ASN A 70 -13.43 -17.18 -17.28
CA ASN A 70 -13.78 -18.51 -17.81
C ASN A 70 -15.22 -18.93 -17.46
N ILE A 71 -15.90 -18.14 -16.62
CA ILE A 71 -17.26 -18.39 -16.17
C ILE A 71 -18.18 -17.47 -16.98
N PRO A 72 -19.16 -18.00 -17.73
CA PRO A 72 -20.12 -17.17 -18.43
C PRO A 72 -20.88 -16.25 -17.46
N PRO A 73 -21.37 -15.10 -17.92
CA PRO A 73 -22.26 -14.27 -17.11
C PRO A 73 -23.41 -15.12 -16.56
N LEU A 74 -23.81 -14.86 -15.33
CA LEU A 74 -24.91 -15.58 -14.70
C LEU A 74 -26.24 -15.41 -15.44
N ASP A 75 -26.41 -14.25 -16.05
CA ASP A 75 -27.51 -13.93 -16.94
C ASP A 75 -27.16 -12.67 -17.78
N ASP A 76 -28.07 -12.25 -18.64
CA ASP A 76 -27.92 -11.12 -19.54
C ASP A 76 -28.52 -9.81 -19.01
N ARG A 77 -28.83 -9.72 -17.72
CA ARG A 77 -29.36 -8.50 -17.10
C ARG A 77 -28.31 -7.41 -17.07
N ASP A 78 -28.74 -6.22 -17.40
CA ASP A 78 -27.94 -5.00 -17.25
C ASP A 78 -28.11 -4.44 -15.83
N PHE A 79 -27.02 -4.33 -15.09
CA PHE A 79 -26.97 -3.79 -13.74
C PHE A 79 -26.51 -2.32 -13.69
N GLY A 80 -26.77 -1.56 -14.76
CA GLY A 80 -26.43 -0.14 -14.84
C GLY A 80 -25.00 0.15 -15.26
N GLY A 81 -24.21 -0.87 -15.55
CA GLY A 81 -22.82 -0.76 -16.01
C GLY A 81 -22.39 -1.90 -16.93
N GLY A 82 -23.34 -2.73 -17.36
CA GLY A 82 -23.10 -3.90 -18.19
C GLY A 82 -23.45 -5.22 -17.48
N TYR A 83 -22.92 -6.30 -18.03
CA TYR A 83 -23.19 -7.65 -17.51
C TYR A 83 -22.50 -7.88 -16.15
N LEU A 84 -23.18 -8.64 -15.29
CA LEU A 84 -22.58 -9.14 -14.07
C LEU A 84 -21.73 -10.37 -14.40
N TYR A 85 -20.42 -10.24 -14.23
CA TYR A 85 -19.47 -11.33 -14.40
C TYR A 85 -19.05 -11.90 -13.04
N THR A 86 -18.72 -13.20 -13.02
CA THR A 86 -17.98 -13.82 -11.93
C THR A 86 -16.55 -14.02 -12.40
N GLY A 87 -15.60 -13.41 -11.69
CA GLY A 87 -14.17 -13.50 -12.01
C GLY A 87 -13.50 -14.74 -11.44
N GLN A 88 -12.19 -14.80 -11.58
CA GLN A 88 -11.35 -15.81 -10.94
C GLN A 88 -11.28 -15.58 -9.42
N SER A 89 -10.82 -16.62 -8.71
CA SER A 89 -10.53 -16.54 -7.28
C SER A 89 -9.56 -15.40 -6.96
N ASN A 90 -9.78 -14.69 -5.86
CA ASN A 90 -8.99 -13.52 -5.43
C ASN A 90 -8.48 -13.65 -3.99
N GLU A 91 -8.38 -14.85 -3.48
CA GLU A 91 -7.77 -15.13 -2.18
C GLU A 91 -6.24 -15.17 -2.32
N LEU A 92 -5.53 -14.88 -1.24
CA LEU A 92 -4.05 -14.78 -1.29
C LEU A 92 -3.35 -16.08 -1.75
N TRP A 93 -4.00 -17.24 -1.65
CA TRP A 93 -3.49 -18.53 -2.16
C TRP A 93 -3.78 -18.78 -3.64
N SER A 94 -4.49 -17.88 -4.32
CA SER A 94 -4.92 -18.08 -5.71
C SER A 94 -3.87 -17.70 -6.75
N TYR A 95 -2.74 -17.08 -6.33
CA TYR A 95 -1.74 -16.49 -7.19
C TYR A 95 -0.41 -17.28 -7.24
N GLY A 96 -0.45 -18.55 -6.87
CA GLY A 96 0.72 -19.43 -6.83
C GLY A 96 1.50 -19.36 -5.52
N GLU A 97 2.34 -20.38 -5.29
CA GLU A 97 3.00 -20.62 -4.00
C GLU A 97 3.96 -19.51 -3.59
N GLU A 98 4.72 -18.96 -4.53
CA GLU A 98 5.68 -17.89 -4.24
C GLU A 98 4.96 -16.60 -3.81
N ASN A 99 3.94 -16.17 -4.56
CA ASN A 99 3.13 -15.01 -4.22
C ASN A 99 2.37 -15.22 -2.92
N TYR A 100 1.85 -16.43 -2.69
CA TYR A 100 1.23 -16.78 -1.41
C TYR A 100 2.19 -16.62 -0.24
N ARG A 101 3.43 -17.11 -0.35
CA ARG A 101 4.44 -16.97 0.71
C ARG A 101 4.72 -15.51 1.03
N ILE A 102 4.83 -14.65 0.01
CA ILE A 102 5.06 -13.22 0.18
C ILE A 102 3.84 -12.56 0.85
N MET A 103 2.65 -12.76 0.30
CA MET A 103 1.42 -12.18 0.84
C MET A 103 1.14 -12.65 2.27
N LYS A 104 1.41 -13.94 2.58
CA LYS A 104 1.25 -14.48 3.95
C LYS A 104 2.20 -13.80 4.93
N LYS A 105 3.46 -13.55 4.56
CA LYS A 105 4.41 -12.77 5.37
C LYS A 105 3.83 -11.39 5.71
N TYR A 106 3.29 -10.69 4.74
CA TYR A 106 2.71 -9.37 4.93
C TYR A 106 1.38 -9.40 5.69
N TYR A 107 0.58 -10.42 5.50
CA TYR A 107 -0.59 -10.66 6.33
C TYR A 107 -0.20 -10.81 7.81
N ASP A 108 0.83 -11.56 8.12
CA ASP A 108 1.31 -11.74 9.50
C ASP A 108 1.85 -10.43 10.10
N ILE A 109 2.55 -9.60 9.30
CA ILE A 109 2.95 -8.26 9.70
C ILE A 109 1.72 -7.42 10.04
N ARG A 110 0.68 -7.42 9.18
CA ARG A 110 -0.58 -6.69 9.45
C ARG A 110 -1.23 -7.11 10.75
N ILE A 111 -1.27 -8.41 11.03
CA ILE A 111 -1.84 -8.93 12.28
C ILE A 111 -1.01 -8.47 13.48
N SER A 112 0.32 -8.49 13.39
CA SER A 112 1.20 -8.02 14.48
C SER A 112 1.05 -6.52 14.79
N MET A 113 0.57 -5.72 13.84
CA MET A 113 0.32 -4.29 13.99
C MET A 113 -1.08 -3.94 14.54
N HIS A 114 -1.89 -4.94 14.92
CA HIS A 114 -3.29 -4.74 15.33
C HIS A 114 -3.46 -3.63 16.38
N ASP A 115 -2.67 -3.64 17.45
CA ASP A 115 -2.83 -2.69 18.54
C ASP A 115 -2.40 -1.27 18.12
N TYR A 116 -1.33 -1.16 17.32
CA TYR A 116 -0.92 0.11 16.75
C TYR A 116 -2.00 0.69 15.81
N ILE A 117 -2.56 -0.15 14.95
CA ILE A 117 -3.63 0.28 14.03
C ILE A 117 -4.87 0.71 14.81
N LYS A 118 -5.22 -0.03 15.87
CA LYS A 118 -6.33 0.35 16.75
C LYS A 118 -6.09 1.74 17.37
N GLN A 119 -4.87 1.98 17.88
CA GLN A 119 -4.49 3.30 18.39
C GLN A 119 -4.68 4.39 17.32
N LEU A 120 -4.28 4.17 16.08
CA LEU A 120 -4.47 5.15 15.00
C LEU A 120 -5.96 5.42 14.70
N TYR A 121 -6.83 4.42 14.82
CA TYR A 121 -8.28 4.63 14.71
C TYR A 121 -8.85 5.42 15.89
N ASP A 122 -8.34 5.19 17.09
CA ASP A 122 -8.73 5.97 18.28
C ASP A 122 -8.29 7.44 18.09
N GLU A 123 -7.05 7.71 17.63
CA GLU A 123 -6.57 9.05 17.28
C GLU A 123 -7.42 9.72 16.17
N ALA A 124 -7.80 8.96 15.13
CA ALA A 124 -8.67 9.47 14.08
C ALA A 124 -10.06 9.85 14.58
N SER A 125 -10.60 9.10 15.52
CA SER A 125 -11.91 9.37 16.13
C SER A 125 -11.88 10.58 17.09
N GLU A 126 -10.79 10.76 17.82
CA GLU A 126 -10.66 11.80 18.85
C GLU A 126 -10.29 13.16 18.27
N ASN A 127 -9.40 13.20 17.29
CA ASN A 127 -8.83 14.46 16.80
C ASN A 127 -8.79 14.59 15.26
N GLY A 128 -9.32 13.60 14.52
CA GLY A 128 -9.36 13.63 13.06
C GLY A 128 -8.04 13.31 12.37
N SER A 129 -7.03 12.82 13.09
CA SER A 129 -5.72 12.50 12.50
C SER A 129 -5.85 11.36 11.47
N PRO A 130 -5.39 11.54 10.23
CA PRO A 130 -5.43 10.46 9.25
C PRO A 130 -4.45 9.34 9.60
N LEU A 131 -4.81 8.09 9.23
CA LEU A 131 -3.93 6.95 9.47
C LEU A 131 -2.73 6.96 8.50
N ILE A 132 -2.97 7.31 7.23
CA ILE A 132 -1.89 7.59 6.26
C ILE A 132 -1.71 9.11 6.16
N ARG A 133 -0.48 9.58 6.33
CA ARG A 133 -0.18 11.01 6.47
C ARG A 133 0.86 11.43 5.44
N THR A 134 0.67 12.61 4.85
CA THR A 134 1.75 13.19 4.04
C THR A 134 2.99 13.43 4.89
N MET A 135 4.17 13.43 4.26
CA MET A 135 5.41 13.72 4.98
C MET A 135 5.38 15.08 5.67
N PHE A 136 4.82 16.11 5.02
CA PHE A 136 4.71 17.45 5.61
C PHE A 136 3.68 17.55 6.76
N TYR A 137 2.74 16.61 6.88
CA TYR A 137 1.84 16.56 8.02
C TYR A 137 2.59 16.25 9.32
N GLU A 138 3.54 15.32 9.27
CA GLU A 138 4.37 14.92 10.42
C GLU A 138 5.62 15.80 10.60
N PHE A 139 6.15 16.35 9.50
CA PHE A 139 7.38 17.16 9.48
C PHE A 139 7.14 18.49 8.77
N PRO A 140 6.29 19.39 9.32
CA PRO A 140 5.89 20.63 8.64
C PRO A 140 7.03 21.63 8.47
N ASP A 141 8.05 21.58 9.32
CA ASP A 141 9.22 22.49 9.28
C ASP A 141 10.30 22.00 8.32
N ASP A 142 10.24 20.76 7.87
CA ASP A 142 11.17 20.20 6.87
C ASP A 142 10.65 20.50 5.46
N LYS A 143 11.30 21.46 4.78
CA LYS A 143 10.89 21.89 3.43
C LYS A 143 10.90 20.75 2.41
N LYS A 144 11.81 19.78 2.55
CA LYS A 144 11.88 18.65 1.64
C LYS A 144 10.64 17.75 1.74
N CYS A 145 10.05 17.65 2.92
CA CYS A 145 8.82 16.88 3.15
C CYS A 145 7.60 17.41 2.39
N TRP A 146 7.61 18.68 1.95
CA TRP A 146 6.56 19.28 1.13
C TRP A 146 6.62 18.88 -0.35
N GLU A 147 7.76 18.37 -0.80
CA GLU A 147 7.98 17.96 -2.19
C GLU A 147 7.79 16.44 -2.42
N LEU A 148 7.71 15.67 -1.33
CA LEU A 148 7.64 14.21 -1.39
C LEU A 148 6.20 13.73 -1.66
N GLN A 149 6.04 12.96 -2.72
CA GLN A 149 4.75 12.45 -3.16
C GLN A 149 4.66 10.92 -3.18
N ASP A 150 5.78 10.23 -3.06
CA ASP A 150 5.92 8.78 -3.28
C ASP A 150 6.32 8.00 -2.02
N GLN A 151 6.32 8.68 -0.88
CA GLN A 151 6.48 8.12 0.45
C GLN A 151 5.56 8.83 1.43
N TYR A 152 5.21 8.17 2.53
CA TYR A 152 4.25 8.69 3.49
C TYR A 152 4.51 8.16 4.89
N MET A 153 3.84 8.73 5.90
CA MET A 153 3.84 8.20 7.25
C MET A 153 2.57 7.38 7.50
N PHE A 154 2.72 6.20 8.05
CA PHE A 154 1.63 5.42 8.61
C PHE A 154 1.60 5.65 10.12
N GLY A 155 0.64 6.47 10.56
CA GLY A 155 0.67 7.10 11.86
C GLY A 155 1.89 8.01 12.02
N SER A 156 2.38 8.15 13.25
CA SER A 156 3.57 8.95 13.58
C SER A 156 4.87 8.15 13.63
N GLU A 157 4.78 6.80 13.54
CA GLU A 157 5.93 5.93 13.78
C GLU A 157 6.58 5.35 12.53
N TYR A 158 5.80 5.04 11.47
CA TYR A 158 6.32 4.30 10.33
C TYR A 158 6.36 5.14 9.06
N LEU A 159 7.53 5.34 8.51
CA LEU A 159 7.72 5.87 7.16
C LEU A 159 7.66 4.70 6.18
N VAL A 160 6.79 4.81 5.19
CA VAL A 160 6.54 3.77 4.18
C VAL A 160 6.86 4.33 2.79
N ALA A 161 7.67 3.59 2.04
CA ALA A 161 8.12 3.99 0.71
C ALA A 161 7.81 2.91 -0.33
N PRO A 162 6.58 2.86 -0.89
CA PRO A 162 6.17 1.85 -1.86
C PRO A 162 6.94 1.94 -3.18
N ILE A 163 6.93 0.85 -3.94
CA ILE A 163 7.48 0.78 -5.30
C ILE A 163 6.34 0.96 -6.29
N PHE A 164 6.46 1.94 -7.19
CA PHE A 164 5.41 2.32 -8.14
C PHE A 164 5.75 2.03 -9.60
N HIS A 165 6.83 1.30 -9.86
CA HIS A 165 7.21 0.96 -11.23
C HIS A 165 7.51 -0.53 -11.37
N LEU A 166 7.14 -1.05 -12.53
CA LEU A 166 7.45 -2.42 -12.91
C LEU A 166 8.98 -2.62 -12.98
N ASN A 167 9.45 -3.76 -12.47
CA ASN A 167 10.87 -4.12 -12.44
C ASN A 167 11.78 -3.15 -11.69
N GLU A 168 11.22 -2.38 -10.76
CA GLU A 168 11.99 -1.56 -9.83
C GLU A 168 12.20 -2.33 -8.53
N PHE A 169 13.48 -2.49 -8.14
CA PHE A 169 13.89 -3.28 -6.97
C PHE A 169 14.75 -2.48 -5.99
N GLU A 170 14.77 -1.18 -6.12
CA GLU A 170 15.40 -0.22 -5.22
C GLU A 170 14.82 1.16 -5.47
N ARG A 171 14.85 2.03 -4.47
CA ARG A 171 14.44 3.42 -4.62
C ARG A 171 15.17 4.35 -3.68
N GLU A 172 15.13 5.64 -3.96
CA GLU A 172 15.52 6.67 -3.01
C GLU A 172 14.42 6.87 -1.97
N VAL A 173 14.82 7.04 -0.71
CA VAL A 173 13.94 7.34 0.41
C VAL A 173 14.56 8.49 1.21
N TYR A 174 13.82 9.56 1.40
CA TYR A 174 14.21 10.62 2.29
C TYR A 174 13.79 10.30 3.73
N LEU A 175 14.76 10.30 4.64
CA LEU A 175 14.53 10.15 6.08
C LEU A 175 14.62 11.56 6.71
N PRO A 176 13.52 12.13 7.24
CA PRO A 176 13.55 13.38 7.98
C PRO A 176 14.46 13.32 9.21
N GLU A 177 14.77 14.46 9.81
CA GLU A 177 15.62 14.51 11.02
C GLU A 177 15.11 13.54 12.11
N GLY A 178 16.05 12.92 12.83
CA GLY A 178 15.82 11.89 13.84
C GLY A 178 16.53 10.60 13.50
N ARG A 179 16.18 9.53 14.19
CA ARG A 179 16.76 8.19 13.98
C ARG A 179 15.70 7.24 13.47
N TRP A 180 16.09 6.42 12.50
CA TRP A 180 15.17 5.54 11.77
C TRP A 180 15.73 4.12 11.73
N GLU A 181 14.96 3.15 12.17
CA GLU A 181 15.27 1.74 12.07
C GLU A 181 14.59 1.14 10.84
N ASP A 182 15.37 0.55 9.94
CA ASP A 182 14.82 -0.26 8.85
C ASP A 182 14.17 -1.52 9.44
N THR A 183 12.87 -1.66 9.28
CA THR A 183 12.10 -2.76 9.89
C THR A 183 12.45 -4.14 9.32
N ARG A 184 13.22 -4.19 8.23
CA ARG A 184 13.56 -5.42 7.51
C ARG A 184 14.80 -6.11 8.08
N ASP A 185 15.78 -5.34 8.56
CA ASP A 185 17.07 -5.86 9.03
C ASP A 185 17.54 -5.23 10.36
N GLY A 186 16.79 -4.27 10.90
CA GLY A 186 17.12 -3.57 12.13
C GLY A 186 18.24 -2.53 11.99
N LYS A 187 18.66 -2.23 10.77
CA LYS A 187 19.72 -1.23 10.56
C LYS A 187 19.20 0.16 10.89
N VAL A 188 20.01 0.91 11.65
CA VAL A 188 19.66 2.27 12.06
C VAL A 188 20.34 3.29 11.16
N TYR A 189 19.57 4.31 10.77
CA TYR A 189 20.03 5.45 9.99
C TYR A 189 19.80 6.73 10.78
N GLU A 190 20.75 7.66 10.67
CA GLU A 190 20.51 9.05 11.03
C GLU A 190 19.65 9.71 9.94
N GLY A 191 18.70 10.54 10.34
CA GLY A 191 17.85 11.28 9.41
C GLY A 191 18.51 12.51 8.79
N GLY A 192 17.71 13.38 8.17
CA GLY A 192 18.17 14.55 7.42
C GLY A 192 18.84 14.18 6.08
N GLN A 193 18.64 12.98 5.57
CA GLN A 193 19.31 12.49 4.37
C GLN A 193 18.40 11.64 3.46
N THR A 194 18.78 11.54 2.20
CA THR A 194 18.23 10.56 1.27
C THR A 194 19.13 9.33 1.23
N ILE A 195 18.53 8.16 1.36
CA ILE A 195 19.22 6.88 1.24
C ILE A 195 18.71 6.13 0.02
N ARG A 196 19.49 5.19 -0.50
CA ARG A 196 19.04 4.21 -1.48
C ARG A 196 18.68 2.92 -0.77
N ALA A 197 17.40 2.56 -0.83
CA ALA A 197 16.85 1.39 -0.17
C ALA A 197 16.57 0.28 -1.20
N ALA A 198 17.15 -0.89 -0.99
CA ALA A 198 16.81 -2.08 -1.79
C ALA A 198 15.34 -2.47 -1.52
N ALA A 199 14.67 -2.94 -2.55
CA ALA A 199 13.26 -3.37 -2.50
C ALA A 199 13.06 -4.61 -3.38
N PRO A 200 13.65 -5.77 -3.04
CA PRO A 200 13.32 -7.02 -3.73
C PRO A 200 11.81 -7.27 -3.66
N ILE A 201 11.29 -8.15 -4.53
CA ILE A 201 9.83 -8.32 -4.72
C ILE A 201 9.09 -8.69 -3.44
N ASP A 202 9.76 -9.23 -2.47
CA ASP A 202 9.20 -9.62 -1.18
C ASP A 202 9.48 -8.61 -0.05
N SER A 203 9.84 -7.35 -0.40
CA SER A 203 10.31 -6.40 0.60
C SER A 203 10.06 -4.94 0.22
N ILE A 204 9.09 -4.31 0.87
CA ILE A 204 8.87 -2.86 0.80
C ILE A 204 9.78 -2.13 1.80
N PRO A 205 10.42 -0.99 1.43
CA PRO A 205 11.13 -0.15 2.39
C PRO A 205 10.18 0.49 3.41
N VAL A 206 10.39 0.14 4.68
CA VAL A 206 9.65 0.70 5.82
C VAL A 206 10.62 0.99 6.95
N PHE A 207 10.56 2.22 7.47
CA PHE A 207 11.44 2.68 8.53
C PHE A 207 10.62 3.10 9.75
N LYS A 208 10.99 2.57 10.91
CA LYS A 208 10.38 2.94 12.18
C LYS A 208 11.15 4.09 12.81
N LYS A 209 10.43 5.15 13.18
CA LYS A 209 11.01 6.26 13.94
C LYS A 209 11.41 5.79 15.34
N MET A 210 12.64 6.05 15.71
CA MET A 210 13.14 5.77 17.04
C MET A 210 12.89 6.95 17.99
N ALA A 211 12.62 6.64 19.25
CA ALA A 211 12.44 7.65 20.30
C ALA A 211 13.73 8.42 20.59
#